data_d421916c21fef27209ea65d840bebf79
#
_entry.id   d421916c21fef27209ea65d840bebf79
#
_cell.length_a   1.000
_cell.length_b   1.000
_cell.length_c   1.000
_cell.angle_alpha   90.00
_cell.angle_beta   90.00
_cell.angle_gamma   90.00
#
_symmetry.space_group_name_H-M   'P 1'
#
loop_
_entity.id
_entity.type
_entity.pdbx_description
1 polymer ?
#
loop_
_entity_poly.entity_id
_entity_poly.type
_entity_poly.pdbx_seq_one_letter_code
_entity_poly.pdbx_strand_id
1 'polypeptide(L)'
;MKIKLAQTLTVGQRFILEPPDQSGYQGIYESIKQSLDVNRTLIHEQDIDTAVGWLHNARQVITIGMGGGSTIASQEMQHRLFRLGYPVVAYNDGLLSRMIAATADNNDVLVMLSATGYTPTIIETAELAKEYGVKVIAITPADSPLSEIADLTLPIEHNETDFIYKPSASRYAMLALVDVISMALAVNHK
;
A
#
# COMPACT_ATOMS: atom_id res chain seq x y z
N MET A 1 -9.57 16.33 -25.05
CA MET A 1 -8.44 16.07 -25.97
C MET A 1 -7.08 16.06 -25.25
N LYS A 2 -6.79 16.98 -24.32
CA LYS A 2 -5.50 17.04 -23.57
C LYS A 2 -5.22 15.79 -22.70
N ILE A 3 -6.21 15.22 -22.03
CA ILE A 3 -6.05 14.06 -21.14
C ILE A 3 -5.63 12.78 -21.90
N LYS A 4 -6.21 12.53 -23.08
CA LYS A 4 -5.82 11.37 -23.90
C LYS A 4 -4.40 11.47 -24.45
N LEU A 5 -3.92 12.68 -24.74
CA LEU A 5 -2.56 12.91 -25.22
C LEU A 5 -1.53 12.67 -24.09
N ALA A 6 -1.85 13.07 -22.85
CA ALA A 6 -0.97 12.87 -21.71
C ALA A 6 -0.74 11.37 -21.38
N GLN A 7 -1.73 10.52 -21.63
CA GLN A 7 -1.62 9.06 -21.39
C GLN A 7 -0.72 8.32 -22.41
N THR A 8 -0.49 8.92 -23.59
CA THR A 8 0.34 8.33 -24.66
C THR A 8 1.77 8.87 -24.68
N LEU A 9 2.08 9.91 -23.90
CA LEU A 9 3.39 10.53 -23.87
C LEU A 9 4.36 9.77 -22.94
N THR A 10 5.62 9.66 -23.36
CA THR A 10 6.69 9.19 -22.49
C THR A 10 6.91 10.17 -21.33
N VAL A 11 7.55 9.69 -20.25
CA VAL A 11 7.91 10.51 -19.07
C VAL A 11 8.62 11.81 -19.48
N GLY A 12 9.62 11.74 -20.37
CA GLY A 12 10.36 12.91 -20.83
C GLY A 12 9.50 13.89 -21.63
N GLN A 13 8.56 13.40 -22.44
CA GLN A 13 7.65 14.26 -23.22
C GLN A 13 6.64 14.98 -22.31
N ARG A 14 6.17 14.34 -21.24
CA ARG A 14 5.31 15.01 -20.25
C ARG A 14 6.04 16.14 -19.54
N PHE A 15 7.32 15.93 -19.21
CA PHE A 15 8.15 16.95 -18.56
C PHE A 15 8.30 18.24 -19.38
N ILE A 16 8.42 18.12 -20.70
CA ILE A 16 8.52 19.28 -21.60
C ILE A 16 7.21 20.09 -21.64
N LEU A 17 6.07 19.41 -21.52
CA LEU A 17 4.75 20.03 -21.57
C LEU A 17 4.29 20.62 -20.22
N GLU A 18 4.73 20.04 -19.12
CA GLU A 18 4.36 20.41 -17.75
C GLU A 18 5.63 20.50 -16.90
N PRO A 19 6.34 21.64 -16.92
CA PRO A 19 7.55 21.79 -16.12
C PRO A 19 7.24 21.70 -14.62
N PRO A 20 8.22 21.26 -13.79
CA PRO A 20 8.04 21.13 -12.37
C PRO A 20 7.61 22.44 -11.73
N ASP A 21 6.68 22.33 -10.78
CA ASP A 21 6.27 23.43 -9.93
C ASP A 21 7.49 24.03 -9.23
N GLN A 22 7.59 25.38 -9.24
CA GLN A 22 8.73 26.11 -8.67
C GLN A 22 8.65 26.21 -7.13
N SER A 23 7.80 25.43 -6.46
CA SER A 23 7.69 25.43 -4.99
C SER A 23 8.99 25.05 -4.25
N GLY A 24 9.98 24.57 -4.98
CA GLY A 24 11.29 24.22 -4.45
C GLY A 24 11.25 23.09 -3.43
N TYR A 25 12.36 22.86 -2.72
CA TYR A 25 12.46 21.78 -1.72
C TYR A 25 11.49 21.97 -0.53
N GLN A 26 11.17 23.20 -0.15
CA GLN A 26 10.23 23.47 0.94
C GLN A 26 8.81 22.98 0.61
N GLY A 27 8.36 23.15 -0.62
CA GLY A 27 7.07 22.64 -1.08
C GLY A 27 6.97 21.11 -1.03
N ILE A 28 8.07 20.40 -1.20
CA ILE A 28 8.13 18.94 -1.03
C ILE A 28 7.86 18.56 0.43
N TYR A 29 8.53 19.19 1.38
CA TYR A 29 8.33 18.93 2.81
C TYR A 29 6.90 19.24 3.26
N GLU A 30 6.34 20.38 2.81
CA GLU A 30 4.95 20.75 3.13
C GLU A 30 3.94 19.75 2.53
N SER A 31 4.15 19.28 1.31
CA SER A 31 3.30 18.26 0.69
C SER A 31 3.33 16.94 1.47
N ILE A 32 4.51 16.50 1.91
CA ILE A 32 4.65 15.28 2.73
C ILE A 32 3.94 15.47 4.07
N LYS A 33 4.17 16.59 4.75
CA LYS A 33 3.53 16.90 6.03
C LYS A 33 2.01 16.91 5.90
N GLN A 34 1.49 17.61 4.89
CA GLN A 34 0.05 17.65 4.62
C GLN A 34 -0.52 16.25 4.37
N SER A 35 0.17 15.41 3.59
CA SER A 35 -0.24 14.03 3.36
C SER A 35 -0.29 13.23 4.67
N LEU A 36 0.71 13.37 5.54
CA LEU A 36 0.73 12.69 6.84
C LEU A 36 -0.40 13.20 7.75
N ASP A 37 -0.64 14.51 7.78
CA ASP A 37 -1.70 15.12 8.60
C ASP A 37 -3.09 14.66 8.19
N VAL A 38 -3.36 14.56 6.89
CA VAL A 38 -4.63 14.04 6.38
C VAL A 38 -4.76 12.55 6.70
N ASN A 39 -3.75 11.75 6.34
CA ASN A 39 -3.82 10.29 6.46
C ASN A 39 -3.97 9.81 7.91
N ARG A 40 -3.36 10.50 8.88
CA ARG A 40 -3.54 10.14 10.30
C ARG A 40 -4.99 10.25 10.78
N THR A 41 -5.84 11.07 10.12
CA THR A 41 -7.25 11.22 10.47
C THR A 41 -8.15 10.13 9.91
N LEU A 42 -7.65 9.37 8.94
CA LEU A 42 -8.38 8.27 8.30
C LEU A 42 -8.29 6.95 9.07
N ILE A 43 -7.32 6.84 9.98
CA ILE A 43 -7.03 5.60 10.69
C ILE A 43 -7.90 5.50 11.93
N HIS A 44 -8.63 4.41 12.09
CA HIS A 44 -9.36 4.09 13.29
C HIS A 44 -8.62 3.03 14.12
N GLU A 45 -8.53 3.24 15.43
CA GLU A 45 -7.83 2.35 16.35
C GLU A 45 -8.36 0.91 16.27
N GLN A 46 -9.69 0.75 16.17
CA GLN A 46 -10.34 -0.55 16.03
C GLN A 46 -9.88 -1.33 14.78
N ASP A 47 -9.61 -0.64 13.67
CA ASP A 47 -9.13 -1.27 12.43
C ASP A 47 -7.68 -1.72 12.58
N ILE A 48 -6.85 -0.92 13.28
CA ILE A 48 -5.49 -1.32 13.64
C ILE A 48 -5.49 -2.53 14.55
N ASP A 49 -6.33 -2.56 15.58
CA ASP A 49 -6.45 -3.71 16.50
C ASP A 49 -6.88 -4.97 15.75
N THR A 50 -7.81 -4.85 14.81
CA THR A 50 -8.26 -5.96 13.96
C THR A 50 -7.11 -6.46 13.08
N ALA A 51 -6.39 -5.57 12.40
CA ALA A 51 -5.23 -5.93 11.58
C ALA A 51 -4.16 -6.63 12.42
N VAL A 52 -3.82 -6.07 13.57
CA VAL A 52 -2.83 -6.61 14.50
C VAL A 52 -3.24 -8.01 14.97
N GLY A 53 -4.52 -8.20 15.32
CA GLY A 53 -5.03 -9.51 15.72
C GLY A 53 -4.90 -10.58 14.64
N TRP A 54 -5.16 -10.22 13.38
CA TRP A 54 -4.99 -11.15 12.26
C TRP A 54 -3.51 -11.44 11.98
N LEU A 55 -2.67 -10.41 11.94
CA LEU A 55 -1.23 -10.55 11.68
C LEU A 55 -0.53 -11.35 12.78
N HIS A 56 -0.91 -11.16 14.03
CA HIS A 56 -0.34 -11.87 15.17
C HIS A 56 -0.62 -13.38 15.14
N ASN A 57 -1.81 -13.77 14.67
CA ASN A 57 -2.24 -15.17 14.62
C ASN A 57 -1.97 -15.84 13.26
N ALA A 58 -1.42 -15.12 12.29
CA ALA A 58 -1.14 -15.65 10.97
C ALA A 58 -0.02 -16.71 11.01
N ARG A 59 -0.20 -17.82 10.30
CA ARG A 59 0.87 -18.77 10.00
C ARG A 59 1.96 -18.10 9.19
N GLN A 60 1.58 -17.29 8.22
CA GLN A 60 2.46 -16.48 7.39
C GLN A 60 1.78 -15.17 7.02
N VAL A 61 2.55 -14.08 7.05
CA VAL A 61 2.16 -12.79 6.52
C VAL A 61 2.79 -12.62 5.14
N ILE A 62 1.96 -12.33 4.14
CA ILE A 62 2.39 -12.12 2.77
C ILE A 62 2.09 -10.67 2.43
N THR A 63 3.12 -9.85 2.21
CA THR A 63 2.95 -8.46 1.82
C THR A 63 3.14 -8.30 0.31
N ILE A 64 2.22 -7.61 -0.35
CA ILE A 64 2.25 -7.43 -1.80
C ILE A 64 2.13 -5.95 -2.12
N GLY A 65 3.10 -5.42 -2.88
CA GLY A 65 3.09 -4.06 -3.37
C GLY A 65 3.79 -3.95 -4.71
N MET A 66 3.14 -3.32 -5.69
CA MET A 66 3.67 -3.17 -7.04
C MET A 66 3.76 -1.70 -7.44
N GLY A 67 4.78 -1.36 -8.20
CA GLY A 67 5.12 0.02 -8.54
C GLY A 67 5.94 0.71 -7.44
N GLY A 68 6.38 1.95 -7.67
CA GLY A 68 7.41 2.59 -6.86
C GLY A 68 7.15 2.61 -5.34
N GLY A 69 6.17 3.39 -4.89
CA GLY A 69 5.90 3.59 -3.45
C GLY A 69 5.37 2.34 -2.74
N SER A 70 4.46 1.62 -3.38
CA SER A 70 3.84 0.41 -2.82
C SER A 70 4.84 -0.73 -2.65
N THR A 71 5.79 -0.91 -3.58
CA THR A 71 6.88 -1.88 -3.43
C THR A 71 7.75 -1.56 -2.22
N ILE A 72 8.13 -0.29 -2.06
CA ILE A 72 8.95 0.14 -0.91
C ILE A 72 8.20 -0.11 0.41
N ALA A 73 6.93 0.24 0.49
CA ALA A 73 6.14 0.07 1.71
C ALA A 73 5.91 -1.41 2.06
N SER A 74 5.70 -2.29 1.06
CA SER A 74 5.56 -3.73 1.32
C SER A 74 6.87 -4.37 1.80
N GLN A 75 7.99 -3.95 1.25
CA GLN A 75 9.32 -4.39 1.70
C GLN A 75 9.65 -3.86 3.11
N GLU A 76 9.32 -2.60 3.41
CA GLU A 76 9.51 -2.06 4.76
C GLU A 76 8.66 -2.82 5.77
N MET A 77 7.41 -3.15 5.45
CA MET A 77 6.57 -3.98 6.31
C MET A 77 7.20 -5.34 6.58
N GLN A 78 7.75 -6.01 5.54
CA GLN A 78 8.52 -7.24 5.74
C GLN A 78 9.67 -7.03 6.72
N HIS A 79 10.49 -5.97 6.54
CA HIS A 79 11.64 -5.73 7.41
C HIS A 79 11.23 -5.48 8.87
N ARG A 80 10.14 -4.74 9.09
CA ARG A 80 9.62 -4.46 10.44
C ARG A 80 9.11 -5.72 11.13
N LEU A 81 8.24 -6.47 10.46
CA LEU A 81 7.64 -7.68 11.02
C LEU A 81 8.69 -8.78 11.22
N PHE A 82 9.64 -8.93 10.30
CA PHE A 82 10.75 -9.87 10.46
C PHE A 82 11.57 -9.61 11.73
N ARG A 83 11.86 -8.35 12.05
CA ARG A 83 12.58 -7.99 13.30
C ARG A 83 11.78 -8.32 14.56
N LEU A 84 10.47 -8.38 14.47
CA LEU A 84 9.58 -8.80 15.55
C LEU A 84 9.38 -10.32 15.60
N GLY A 85 10.02 -11.08 14.71
CA GLY A 85 9.95 -12.54 14.67
C GLY A 85 8.74 -13.12 13.92
N TYR A 86 7.98 -12.30 13.19
CA TYR A 86 6.86 -12.78 12.39
C TYR A 86 7.33 -13.46 11.09
N PRO A 87 6.71 -14.57 10.69
CA PRO A 87 6.95 -15.20 9.39
C PRO A 87 6.35 -14.34 8.27
N VAL A 88 7.15 -13.51 7.62
CA VAL A 88 6.71 -12.53 6.64
C VAL A 88 7.56 -12.56 5.38
N VAL A 89 6.92 -12.43 4.22
CA VAL A 89 7.59 -12.33 2.91
C VAL A 89 6.91 -11.26 2.06
N ALA A 90 7.70 -10.43 1.38
CA ALA A 90 7.21 -9.41 0.45
C ALA A 90 7.36 -9.87 -1.01
N TYR A 91 6.31 -9.68 -1.80
CA TYR A 91 6.30 -9.92 -3.24
C TYR A 91 5.95 -8.65 -4.00
N ASN A 92 6.64 -8.44 -5.12
CA ASN A 92 6.44 -7.30 -6.02
C ASN A 92 6.34 -7.70 -7.49
N ASP A 93 6.35 -8.99 -7.77
CA ASP A 93 6.15 -9.59 -9.10
C ASP A 93 4.71 -10.09 -9.23
N GLY A 94 4.05 -9.75 -10.34
CA GLY A 94 2.63 -10.06 -10.52
C GLY A 94 2.33 -11.54 -10.71
N LEU A 95 3.25 -12.31 -11.33
CA LEU A 95 3.06 -13.75 -11.50
C LEU A 95 3.27 -14.46 -10.16
N LEU A 96 4.36 -14.16 -9.47
CA LEU A 96 4.64 -14.73 -8.14
C LEU A 96 3.55 -14.39 -7.13
N SER A 97 3.01 -13.17 -7.16
CA SER A 97 1.92 -12.77 -6.26
C SER A 97 0.66 -13.62 -6.46
N ARG A 98 0.29 -13.92 -7.71
CA ARG A 98 -0.85 -14.82 -7.99
C ARG A 98 -0.54 -16.26 -7.60
N MET A 99 0.66 -16.75 -7.87
CA MET A 99 1.07 -18.10 -7.49
C MET A 99 1.02 -18.30 -5.97
N ILE A 100 1.51 -17.31 -5.19
CA ILE A 100 1.48 -17.40 -3.74
C ILE A 100 0.04 -17.28 -3.20
N ALA A 101 -0.80 -16.41 -3.76
CA ALA A 101 -2.21 -16.32 -3.39
C ALA A 101 -2.96 -17.64 -3.61
N ALA A 102 -2.64 -18.36 -4.70
CA ALA A 102 -3.23 -19.68 -4.99
C ALA A 102 -2.71 -20.82 -4.09
N THR A 103 -1.63 -20.60 -3.35
CA THR A 103 -1.03 -21.60 -2.43
C THR A 103 -1.23 -21.24 -0.96
N ALA A 104 -1.68 -20.04 -0.67
CA ALA A 104 -2.04 -19.59 0.67
C ALA A 104 -3.37 -20.19 1.12
N ASP A 105 -3.60 -20.24 2.42
CA ASP A 105 -4.84 -20.75 3.00
C ASP A 105 -5.39 -19.81 4.10
N ASN A 106 -6.47 -20.21 4.75
CA ASN A 106 -7.17 -19.42 5.76
C ASN A 106 -6.36 -19.14 7.05
N ASN A 107 -5.17 -19.71 7.19
CA ASN A 107 -4.24 -19.42 8.28
C ASN A 107 -3.24 -18.32 7.90
N ASP A 108 -3.23 -17.91 6.65
CA ASP A 108 -2.36 -16.85 6.14
C ASP A 108 -3.08 -15.51 6.07
N VAL A 109 -2.31 -14.43 6.06
CA VAL A 109 -2.83 -13.08 5.87
C VAL A 109 -2.06 -12.42 4.72
N LEU A 110 -2.80 -11.92 3.72
CA LEU A 110 -2.27 -11.05 2.69
C LEU A 110 -2.45 -9.58 3.08
N VAL A 111 -1.35 -8.83 3.04
CA VAL A 111 -1.39 -7.37 3.17
C VAL A 111 -1.04 -6.76 1.81
N MET A 112 -2.00 -6.13 1.19
CA MET A 112 -1.88 -5.56 -0.15
C MET A 112 -1.76 -4.05 -0.08
N LEU A 113 -0.63 -3.53 -0.54
CA LEU A 113 -0.34 -2.10 -0.51
C LEU A 113 -0.46 -1.54 -1.94
N SER A 114 -1.43 -0.66 -2.15
CA SER A 114 -1.65 -0.03 -3.45
C SER A 114 -2.04 1.43 -3.29
N ALA A 115 -1.20 2.35 -3.77
CA ALA A 115 -1.46 3.78 -3.67
C ALA A 115 -2.76 4.21 -4.37
N THR A 116 -3.16 3.50 -5.41
CA THR A 116 -4.38 3.81 -6.18
C THR A 116 -5.52 2.83 -5.94
N GLY A 117 -5.22 1.57 -5.60
CA GLY A 117 -6.19 0.48 -5.53
C GLY A 117 -6.74 -0.01 -6.88
N TYR A 118 -6.20 0.48 -8.00
CA TYR A 118 -6.65 0.16 -9.37
C TYR A 118 -5.69 -0.72 -10.17
N THR A 119 -4.61 -1.21 -9.59
CA THR A 119 -3.65 -2.06 -10.30
C THR A 119 -4.28 -3.42 -10.61
N PRO A 120 -4.51 -3.80 -11.89
CA PRO A 120 -5.27 -5.01 -12.23
C PRO A 120 -4.70 -6.28 -11.60
N THR A 121 -3.39 -6.46 -11.64
CA THR A 121 -2.72 -7.63 -11.05
C THR A 121 -2.91 -7.72 -9.54
N ILE A 122 -2.98 -6.59 -8.83
CA ILE A 122 -3.25 -6.54 -7.38
C ILE A 122 -4.69 -6.98 -7.12
N ILE A 123 -5.64 -6.49 -7.91
CA ILE A 123 -7.07 -6.84 -7.82
C ILE A 123 -7.27 -8.33 -8.08
N GLU A 124 -6.76 -8.87 -9.20
CA GLU A 124 -6.82 -10.29 -9.54
C GLU A 124 -6.20 -11.17 -8.43
N THR A 125 -5.11 -10.73 -7.83
CA THR A 125 -4.45 -11.45 -6.73
C THR A 125 -5.29 -11.44 -5.46
N ALA A 126 -5.97 -10.32 -5.15
CA ALA A 126 -6.88 -10.23 -4.01
C ALA A 126 -8.10 -11.13 -4.19
N GLU A 127 -8.73 -11.10 -5.37
CA GLU A 127 -9.86 -11.98 -5.71
C GLU A 127 -9.47 -13.46 -5.55
N LEU A 128 -8.33 -13.85 -6.11
CA LEU A 128 -7.82 -15.20 -6.00
C LEU A 128 -7.57 -15.61 -4.54
N ALA A 129 -6.97 -14.76 -3.73
CA ALA A 129 -6.76 -15.02 -2.31
C ALA A 129 -8.09 -15.25 -1.56
N LYS A 130 -9.11 -14.46 -1.89
CA LYS A 130 -10.46 -14.61 -1.31
C LYS A 130 -11.10 -15.94 -1.69
N GLU A 131 -10.92 -16.44 -2.92
CA GLU A 131 -11.41 -17.75 -3.35
C GLU A 131 -10.83 -18.90 -2.50
N TYR A 132 -9.59 -18.75 -2.03
CA TYR A 132 -8.93 -19.72 -1.14
C TYR A 132 -9.14 -19.43 0.37
N GLY A 133 -9.99 -18.48 0.71
CA GLY A 133 -10.34 -18.15 2.10
C GLY A 133 -9.25 -17.40 2.87
N VAL A 134 -8.26 -16.86 2.18
CA VAL A 134 -7.18 -16.06 2.78
C VAL A 134 -7.74 -14.71 3.22
N LYS A 135 -7.37 -14.24 4.40
CA LYS A 135 -7.71 -12.89 4.86
C LYS A 135 -6.89 -11.83 4.12
N VAL A 136 -7.56 -10.85 3.56
CA VAL A 136 -6.95 -9.74 2.82
C VAL A 136 -7.10 -8.44 3.58
N ILE A 137 -5.97 -7.85 3.96
CA ILE A 137 -5.86 -6.47 4.47
C ILE A 137 -5.38 -5.58 3.32
N ALA A 138 -6.10 -4.52 2.99
CA ALA A 138 -5.70 -3.55 1.99
C ALA A 138 -5.27 -2.23 2.62
N ILE A 139 -4.09 -1.73 2.23
CA ILE A 139 -3.63 -0.36 2.48
C ILE A 139 -3.79 0.39 1.15
N THR A 140 -4.91 1.11 1.02
CA THR A 140 -5.37 1.67 -0.27
C THR A 140 -6.43 2.76 -0.03
N PRO A 141 -6.79 3.59 -1.04
CA PRO A 141 -7.95 4.48 -0.92
C PRO A 141 -9.25 3.73 -0.64
N ALA A 142 -10.08 4.30 0.23
CA ALA A 142 -11.32 3.67 0.72
C ALA A 142 -12.36 3.40 -0.38
N ASP A 143 -12.33 4.16 -1.46
CA ASP A 143 -13.26 4.09 -2.60
C ASP A 143 -12.65 3.37 -3.82
N SER A 144 -11.69 2.49 -3.61
CA SER A 144 -10.99 1.78 -4.68
C SER A 144 -11.52 0.35 -4.88
N PRO A 145 -11.38 -0.24 -6.07
CA PRO A 145 -11.74 -1.64 -6.31
C PRO A 145 -11.05 -2.63 -5.36
N LEU A 146 -9.82 -2.35 -4.95
CA LEU A 146 -9.12 -3.20 -3.99
C LEU A 146 -9.76 -3.14 -2.60
N SER A 147 -10.27 -1.98 -2.17
CA SER A 147 -10.96 -1.84 -0.88
C SER A 147 -12.29 -2.59 -0.84
N GLU A 148 -12.97 -2.73 -1.97
CA GLU A 148 -14.23 -3.49 -2.07
C GLU A 148 -14.02 -5.01 -1.91
N ILE A 149 -12.84 -5.52 -2.28
CA ILE A 149 -12.50 -6.95 -2.21
C ILE A 149 -11.93 -7.33 -0.83
N ALA A 150 -11.18 -6.42 -0.20
CA ALA A 150 -10.49 -6.68 1.05
C ALA A 150 -11.45 -6.97 2.22
N ASP A 151 -11.01 -7.82 3.17
CA ASP A 151 -11.74 -8.06 4.43
C ASP A 151 -11.59 -6.89 5.39
N LEU A 152 -10.47 -6.18 5.30
CA LEU A 152 -10.18 -4.98 6.08
C LEU A 152 -9.43 -3.99 5.22
N THR A 153 -9.91 -2.75 5.18
CA THR A 153 -9.21 -1.65 4.53
C THR A 153 -8.67 -0.69 5.58
N LEU A 154 -7.36 -0.47 5.52
CA LEU A 154 -6.69 0.62 6.24
C LEU A 154 -6.51 1.77 5.25
N PRO A 155 -7.36 2.79 5.29
CA PRO A 155 -7.47 3.76 4.22
C PRO A 155 -6.28 4.71 4.18
N ILE A 156 -5.88 5.04 2.96
CA ILE A 156 -4.95 6.13 2.65
C ILE A 156 -5.57 7.09 1.66
N GLU A 157 -5.23 8.36 1.76
CA GLU A 157 -5.56 9.34 0.73
C GLU A 157 -4.46 9.41 -0.32
N HIS A 158 -4.87 9.32 -1.59
CA HIS A 158 -3.99 9.40 -2.75
C HIS A 158 -4.27 10.69 -3.52
N ASN A 159 -3.63 11.78 -3.13
CA ASN A 159 -3.70 13.10 -3.78
C ASN A 159 -2.50 13.31 -4.71
N GLU A 160 -2.15 12.30 -5.50
CA GLU A 160 -1.06 12.46 -6.45
C GLU A 160 -1.59 13.09 -7.75
N THR A 161 -1.10 14.29 -8.05
CA THR A 161 -1.23 14.82 -9.39
C THR A 161 -0.34 13.97 -10.32
N ASP A 162 -0.75 13.76 -11.56
CA ASP A 162 -0.02 13.02 -12.63
C ASP A 162 1.43 13.49 -12.87
N PHE A 163 2.00 14.21 -11.94
CA PHE A 163 3.30 14.84 -12.08
C PHE A 163 4.40 13.91 -11.57
N ILE A 164 5.02 13.19 -12.47
CA ILE A 164 6.09 12.19 -12.28
C ILE A 164 7.26 12.69 -11.41
N TYR A 165 7.49 14.00 -11.36
CA TYR A 165 8.60 14.59 -10.61
C TYR A 165 8.22 15.05 -9.22
N LYS A 166 6.93 15.07 -8.87
CA LYS A 166 6.53 15.30 -7.48
C LYS A 166 6.78 14.02 -6.70
N PRO A 167 7.39 14.11 -5.52
CA PRO A 167 7.49 12.97 -4.63
C PRO A 167 6.09 12.42 -4.37
N SER A 168 5.96 11.10 -4.48
CA SER A 168 4.74 10.41 -4.13
C SER A 168 4.48 10.56 -2.63
N ALA A 169 3.59 11.46 -2.25
CA ALA A 169 3.29 11.74 -0.85
C ALA A 169 2.57 10.55 -0.19
N SER A 170 1.75 9.79 -0.94
CA SER A 170 1.08 8.57 -0.48
C SER A 170 2.06 7.50 -0.01
N ARG A 171 3.28 7.46 -0.56
CA ARG A 171 4.34 6.56 -0.06
C ARG A 171 4.67 6.80 1.41
N TYR A 172 4.72 8.05 1.84
CA TYR A 172 5.01 8.39 3.24
C TYR A 172 3.85 8.04 4.16
N ALA A 173 2.61 8.19 3.68
CA ALA A 173 1.43 7.73 4.40
C ALA A 173 1.43 6.20 4.61
N MET A 174 1.74 5.42 3.56
CA MET A 174 1.89 3.97 3.68
C MET A 174 3.00 3.58 4.65
N LEU A 175 4.17 4.23 4.59
CA LEU A 175 5.28 3.96 5.52
C LEU A 175 4.92 4.29 6.97
N ALA A 176 4.24 5.41 7.21
CA ALA A 176 3.76 5.77 8.55
C ALA A 176 2.77 4.72 9.09
N LEU A 177 1.86 4.23 8.25
CA LEU A 177 0.91 3.18 8.63
C LEU A 177 1.61 1.84 8.92
N VAL A 178 2.63 1.49 8.15
CA VAL A 178 3.49 0.32 8.45
C VAL A 178 4.15 0.45 9.82
N ASP A 179 4.63 1.65 10.18
CA ASP A 179 5.21 1.91 11.51
C ASP A 179 4.16 1.79 12.62
N VAL A 180 2.94 2.30 12.42
CA VAL A 180 1.82 2.18 13.37
C VAL A 180 1.50 0.70 13.62
N ILE A 181 1.31 -0.09 12.58
CA ILE A 181 1.02 -1.53 12.68
C ILE A 181 2.16 -2.26 13.40
N SER A 182 3.39 -1.99 13.02
CA SER A 182 4.58 -2.63 13.61
C SER A 182 4.73 -2.32 15.09
N MET A 183 4.45 -1.08 15.50
CA MET A 183 4.47 -0.67 16.89
C MET A 183 3.36 -1.36 17.71
N ALA A 184 2.14 -1.40 17.15
CA ALA A 184 1.02 -2.07 17.79
C ALA A 184 1.28 -3.58 17.97
N LEU A 185 1.87 -4.24 16.96
CA LEU A 185 2.33 -5.63 17.07
C LEU A 185 3.40 -5.82 18.15
N ALA A 186 4.37 -4.90 18.26
CA ALA A 186 5.43 -4.97 19.25
C ALA A 186 4.91 -4.84 20.69
N VAL A 187 3.86 -4.06 20.91
CA VAL A 187 3.20 -3.91 22.21
C VAL A 187 2.45 -5.18 22.60
N ASN A 188 1.81 -5.84 21.65
CA ASN A 188 1.05 -7.08 21.88
C ASN A 188 1.94 -8.33 21.96
N HIS A 189 3.22 -8.22 21.66
CA HIS A 189 4.18 -9.34 21.71
C HIS A 189 4.73 -9.59 23.13
N LYS A 190 4.24 -8.85 24.13
CA LYS A 190 4.58 -9.05 25.57
C LYS A 190 3.54 -9.96 26.23
#